data_5fd4f32eead3392cac9837f13bb4d021
#
_entry.id   5fd4f32eead3392cac9837f13bb4d021
#
_cell.length_a   1.000
_cell.length_b   1.000
_cell.length_c   1.000
_cell.angle_alpha   90.00
_cell.angle_beta   90.00
_cell.angle_gamma   90.00
#
_symmetry.space_group_name_H-M   'P 1'
#
loop_
_entity.id
_entity.type
_entity.pdbx_description
1 polymer ?
#
loop_
_entity_poly.entity_id
_entity_poly.type
_entity_poly.pdbx_seq_one_letter_code
_entity_poly.pdbx_strand_id
1 'polypeptide(L)'
;MKGIVLAGGSGTRLYPITKGISKQLMPIYDKPMVYYPISVLMLAGIRDILIISTPYDLPGFKRLLGDGSDYGVHFEYAEQPSPDGLAQAFTIGADFIGDDSACLILGDNIFQGVGFTKMLKEAVRTAEEEKKATVFGYWVNDPERYGVAEFDKAGNCLSIEEKPQHPKSNYAVVGLYFYPNKVINVAANIQPSARGEYEITTVNQKFLEDGELKVQTLGRGFAWLDTGTHDSLSEASTYIEVLEKRQGLKVACLEGIAYRKGWITEERMRELAQPMLKNQYGQYLLKVIDEVKRFGPGIE
;
A
#
# COMPACT_ATOMS: atom_id res chain seq x y z
N MET A 1 12.63 0.06 -9.25
CA MET A 1 12.06 -0.12 -7.89
C MET A 1 11.16 -1.33 -7.85
N LYS A 2 11.21 -2.14 -6.80
CA LYS A 2 10.34 -3.28 -6.53
C LYS A 2 9.30 -2.91 -5.48
N GLY A 3 8.08 -3.47 -5.59
CA GLY A 3 7.00 -3.27 -4.62
C GLY A 3 6.81 -4.48 -3.73
N ILE A 4 6.50 -4.26 -2.45
CA ILE A 4 6.13 -5.33 -1.51
C ILE A 4 4.78 -4.96 -0.90
N VAL A 5 3.81 -5.86 -1.01
CA VAL A 5 2.55 -5.79 -0.26
C VAL A 5 2.65 -6.77 0.90
N LEU A 6 2.69 -6.26 2.13
CA LEU A 6 2.68 -7.11 3.31
C LEU A 6 1.23 -7.36 3.75
N ALA A 7 0.74 -8.54 3.41
CA ALA A 7 -0.63 -8.99 3.65
C ALA A 7 -0.68 -10.16 4.63
N GLY A 8 0.18 -10.10 5.64
CA GLY A 8 0.25 -11.08 6.74
C GLY A 8 -0.57 -10.67 7.96
N GLY A 9 -0.35 -11.40 9.04
CA GLY A 9 -0.99 -11.14 10.34
C GLY A 9 -2.20 -12.03 10.62
N SER A 10 -2.47 -12.26 11.91
CA SER A 10 -3.52 -13.19 12.37
C SER A 10 -4.96 -12.66 12.26
N GLY A 11 -5.12 -11.35 12.05
CA GLY A 11 -6.43 -10.69 11.92
C GLY A 11 -7.35 -10.85 13.16
N THR A 12 -6.83 -11.20 14.33
CA THR A 12 -7.62 -11.55 15.51
C THR A 12 -8.59 -10.48 15.97
N ARG A 13 -8.30 -9.21 15.72
CA ARG A 13 -9.20 -8.08 16.03
C ARG A 13 -10.50 -8.11 15.23
N LEU A 14 -10.54 -8.84 14.10
CA LEU A 14 -11.71 -9.00 13.24
C LEU A 14 -12.39 -10.38 13.38
N TYR A 15 -12.04 -11.16 14.43
CA TYR A 15 -12.76 -12.40 14.71
C TYR A 15 -14.25 -12.12 14.98
N PRO A 16 -15.16 -13.03 14.54
CA PRO A 16 -14.90 -14.34 13.93
C PRO A 16 -14.65 -14.33 12.41
N ILE A 17 -14.78 -13.22 11.71
CA ILE A 17 -14.73 -13.17 10.23
C ILE A 17 -13.39 -13.72 9.71
N THR A 18 -12.28 -13.26 10.26
CA THR A 18 -10.94 -13.63 9.83
C THR A 18 -10.48 -15.03 10.28
N LYS A 19 -11.37 -15.83 10.87
CA LYS A 19 -11.12 -17.26 11.06
C LYS A 19 -11.16 -18.07 9.77
N GLY A 20 -11.90 -17.58 8.77
CA GLY A 20 -12.11 -18.30 7.51
C GLY A 20 -11.48 -17.65 6.28
N ILE A 21 -11.02 -16.40 6.41
CA ILE A 21 -10.47 -15.62 5.29
C ILE A 21 -9.44 -14.61 5.79
N SER A 22 -8.37 -14.43 5.03
CA SER A 22 -7.43 -13.32 5.26
C SER A 22 -8.16 -11.98 5.25
N LYS A 23 -7.80 -11.09 6.18
CA LYS A 23 -8.34 -9.73 6.24
C LYS A 23 -8.25 -9.02 4.89
N GLN A 24 -7.11 -9.11 4.24
CA GLN A 24 -6.83 -8.40 2.98
C GLN A 24 -7.57 -8.97 1.77
N LEU A 25 -8.19 -10.15 1.91
CA LEU A 25 -9.10 -10.73 0.90
C LEU A 25 -10.57 -10.36 1.13
N MET A 26 -10.89 -9.72 2.26
CA MET A 26 -12.25 -9.23 2.54
C MET A 26 -12.63 -8.09 1.59
N PRO A 27 -13.93 -7.95 1.27
CA PRO A 27 -14.38 -6.88 0.40
C PRO A 27 -14.30 -5.51 1.11
N ILE A 28 -13.83 -4.51 0.38
CA ILE A 28 -14.08 -3.10 0.65
C ILE A 28 -14.95 -2.60 -0.49
N TYR A 29 -16.23 -2.45 -0.20
CA TYR A 29 -17.29 -2.16 -1.16
C TYR A 29 -17.40 -3.20 -2.26
N ASP A 30 -16.79 -3.01 -3.44
CA ASP A 30 -17.01 -3.83 -4.63
C ASP A 30 -15.78 -4.66 -5.07
N LYS A 31 -14.69 -4.63 -4.30
CA LYS A 31 -13.45 -5.35 -4.62
C LYS A 31 -12.68 -5.79 -3.37
N PRO A 32 -11.77 -6.78 -3.48
CA PRO A 32 -10.93 -7.19 -2.36
C PRO A 32 -10.05 -6.06 -1.83
N MET A 33 -9.85 -6.00 -0.52
CA MET A 33 -9.04 -4.98 0.15
C MET A 33 -7.63 -4.85 -0.44
N VAL A 34 -6.98 -5.96 -0.78
CA VAL A 34 -5.62 -5.96 -1.33
C VAL A 34 -5.48 -5.20 -2.67
N TYR A 35 -6.58 -4.95 -3.39
CA TYR A 35 -6.55 -4.14 -4.61
C TYR A 35 -6.12 -2.71 -4.33
N TYR A 36 -6.48 -2.16 -3.18
CA TYR A 36 -6.14 -0.77 -2.81
C TYR A 36 -4.63 -0.57 -2.67
N PRO A 37 -3.88 -1.32 -1.84
CA PRO A 37 -2.43 -1.16 -1.79
C PRO A 37 -1.74 -1.52 -3.12
N ILE A 38 -2.19 -2.54 -3.85
CA ILE A 38 -1.65 -2.85 -5.19
C ILE A 38 -1.84 -1.65 -6.13
N SER A 39 -2.99 -1.00 -6.11
CA SER A 39 -3.24 0.18 -6.94
C SER A 39 -2.26 1.32 -6.65
N VAL A 40 -1.88 1.52 -5.40
CA VAL A 40 -0.88 2.54 -5.01
C VAL A 40 0.48 2.24 -5.63
N LEU A 41 0.93 0.98 -5.60
CA LEU A 41 2.17 0.57 -6.27
C LEU A 41 2.10 0.78 -7.79
N MET A 42 0.98 0.41 -8.40
CA MET A 42 0.74 0.63 -9.82
C MET A 42 0.74 2.12 -10.19
N LEU A 43 0.10 2.98 -9.38
CA LEU A 43 0.11 4.44 -9.57
C LEU A 43 1.53 5.02 -9.45
N ALA A 44 2.34 4.50 -8.54
CA ALA A 44 3.76 4.83 -8.42
C ALA A 44 4.59 4.42 -9.66
N GLY A 45 4.05 3.55 -10.53
CA GLY A 45 4.73 3.02 -11.71
C GLY A 45 5.46 1.69 -11.46
N ILE A 46 5.26 1.08 -10.30
CA ILE A 46 5.89 -0.17 -9.90
C ILE A 46 5.14 -1.35 -10.53
N ARG A 47 5.86 -2.25 -11.22
CA ARG A 47 5.27 -3.39 -11.93
C ARG A 47 5.71 -4.75 -11.40
N ASP A 48 6.86 -4.84 -10.74
CA ASP A 48 7.31 -6.05 -10.06
C ASP A 48 6.88 -5.96 -8.60
N ILE A 49 6.01 -6.85 -8.16
CA ILE A 49 5.33 -6.78 -6.86
C ILE A 49 5.39 -8.13 -6.16
N LEU A 50 5.95 -8.15 -4.95
CA LEU A 50 5.96 -9.29 -4.06
C LEU A 50 4.79 -9.21 -3.08
N ILE A 51 3.95 -10.24 -3.05
CA ILE A 51 2.89 -10.41 -2.05
C ILE A 51 3.41 -11.31 -0.93
N ILE A 52 3.56 -10.75 0.26
CA ILE A 52 3.97 -11.51 1.45
C ILE A 52 2.76 -11.77 2.32
N SER A 53 2.47 -13.04 2.61
CA SER A 53 1.34 -13.43 3.46
C SER A 53 1.67 -14.65 4.30
N THR A 54 0.72 -15.06 5.16
CA THR A 54 0.86 -16.31 5.93
C THR A 54 0.83 -17.53 5.00
N PRO A 55 1.48 -18.65 5.35
CA PRO A 55 1.37 -19.89 4.55
C PRO A 55 -0.07 -20.35 4.33
N TYR A 56 -0.96 -20.09 5.29
CA TYR A 56 -2.39 -20.44 5.21
C TYR A 56 -3.15 -19.61 4.17
N ASP A 57 -2.90 -18.31 4.13
CA ASP A 57 -3.66 -17.36 3.30
C ASP A 57 -3.08 -17.20 1.89
N LEU A 58 -1.78 -17.42 1.71
CA LEU A 58 -1.07 -17.19 0.44
C LEU A 58 -1.72 -17.86 -0.78
N PRO A 59 -2.26 -19.11 -0.69
CA PRO A 59 -3.00 -19.72 -1.81
C PRO A 59 -4.22 -18.91 -2.26
N GLY A 60 -4.87 -18.16 -1.34
CA GLY A 60 -5.98 -17.26 -1.64
C GLY A 60 -5.55 -16.09 -2.53
N PHE A 61 -4.43 -15.46 -2.21
CA PHE A 61 -3.84 -14.38 -3.01
C PHE A 61 -3.42 -14.87 -4.39
N LYS A 62 -2.76 -16.04 -4.48
CA LYS A 62 -2.37 -16.65 -5.76
C LYS A 62 -3.58 -16.92 -6.67
N ARG A 63 -4.70 -17.39 -6.11
CA ARG A 63 -5.95 -17.61 -6.89
C ARG A 63 -6.57 -16.29 -7.35
N LEU A 64 -6.51 -15.24 -6.52
CA LEU A 64 -7.13 -13.95 -6.84
C LEU A 64 -6.33 -13.17 -7.88
N LEU A 65 -5.00 -13.12 -7.74
CA LEU A 65 -4.14 -12.19 -8.46
C LEU A 65 -3.38 -12.85 -9.62
N GLY A 66 -3.26 -14.19 -9.63
CA GLY A 66 -2.51 -14.92 -10.66
C GLY A 66 -1.03 -14.53 -10.68
N ASP A 67 -0.49 -14.40 -11.88
CA ASP A 67 0.90 -13.95 -12.10
C ASP A 67 1.00 -12.44 -12.34
N GLY A 68 -0.13 -11.72 -12.37
CA GLY A 68 -0.20 -10.27 -12.60
C GLY A 68 -0.34 -9.85 -14.05
N SER A 69 -0.28 -10.79 -15.02
CA SER A 69 -0.39 -10.48 -16.44
C SER A 69 -1.71 -9.80 -16.80
N ASP A 70 -2.79 -10.07 -16.05
CA ASP A 70 -4.10 -9.44 -16.20
C ASP A 70 -4.08 -7.93 -15.91
N TYR A 71 -3.10 -7.49 -15.14
CA TYR A 71 -2.92 -6.07 -14.74
C TYR A 71 -1.65 -5.46 -15.35
N GLY A 72 -0.98 -6.17 -16.25
CA GLY A 72 0.27 -5.71 -16.85
C GLY A 72 1.41 -5.53 -15.85
N VAL A 73 1.37 -6.26 -14.74
CA VAL A 73 2.40 -6.33 -13.69
C VAL A 73 2.89 -7.77 -13.54
N HIS A 74 3.89 -7.98 -12.71
CA HIS A 74 4.40 -9.31 -12.35
C HIS A 74 4.28 -9.49 -10.84
N PHE A 75 3.54 -10.53 -10.41
CA PHE A 75 3.42 -10.90 -9.02
C PHE A 75 4.33 -12.07 -8.67
N GLU A 76 5.10 -11.90 -7.60
CA GLU A 76 5.73 -12.98 -6.86
C GLU A 76 5.10 -13.13 -5.48
N TYR A 77 5.33 -14.27 -4.84
CA TYR A 77 4.66 -14.64 -3.60
C TYR A 77 5.64 -15.24 -2.63
N ALA A 78 5.66 -14.73 -1.39
CA ALA A 78 6.49 -15.26 -0.32
C ALA A 78 5.69 -15.46 0.97
N GLU A 79 6.14 -16.39 1.79
CA GLU A 79 5.53 -16.71 3.07
C GLU A 79 6.20 -15.94 4.19
N GLN A 80 5.37 -15.38 5.10
CA GLN A 80 5.78 -14.93 6.41
C GLN A 80 5.18 -15.88 7.45
N PRO A 81 5.95 -16.84 7.98
CA PRO A 81 5.42 -17.89 8.87
C PRO A 81 4.91 -17.36 10.21
N SER A 82 5.52 -16.29 10.72
CA SER A 82 5.14 -15.63 11.96
C SER A 82 5.14 -14.11 11.80
N PRO A 83 4.27 -13.36 12.53
CA PRO A 83 4.16 -11.91 12.42
C PRO A 83 5.24 -11.20 13.25
N ASP A 84 6.52 -11.43 12.93
CA ASP A 84 7.66 -10.94 13.71
C ASP A 84 8.00 -9.47 13.46
N GLY A 85 7.12 -8.74 12.77
CA GLY A 85 7.25 -7.30 12.52
C GLY A 85 7.30 -6.92 11.04
N LEU A 86 7.06 -5.62 10.76
CA LEU A 86 6.94 -5.13 9.38
C LEU A 86 8.28 -5.12 8.63
N ALA A 87 9.39 -4.86 9.35
CA ALA A 87 10.72 -4.80 8.73
C ALA A 87 11.18 -6.16 8.18
N GLN A 88 10.61 -7.27 8.67
CA GLN A 88 10.89 -8.62 8.15
C GLN A 88 10.54 -8.75 6.64
N ALA A 89 9.65 -7.90 6.12
CA ALA A 89 9.32 -7.89 4.70
C ALA A 89 10.56 -7.69 3.80
N PHE A 90 11.57 -6.92 4.25
CA PHE A 90 12.78 -6.68 3.49
C PHE A 90 13.77 -7.85 3.54
N THR A 91 13.80 -8.59 4.64
CA THR A 91 14.65 -9.81 4.74
C THR A 91 14.02 -10.97 3.97
N ILE A 92 12.70 -11.15 4.02
CA ILE A 92 11.98 -12.14 3.21
C ILE A 92 12.08 -11.81 1.72
N GLY A 93 11.95 -10.53 1.36
CA GLY A 93 11.98 -10.06 -0.02
C GLY A 93 13.38 -9.74 -0.55
N ALA A 94 14.46 -10.04 0.17
CA ALA A 94 15.82 -9.61 -0.21
C ALA A 94 16.23 -10.06 -1.61
N ASP A 95 16.01 -11.33 -1.94
CA ASP A 95 16.33 -11.88 -3.26
C ASP A 95 15.46 -11.27 -4.37
N PHE A 96 14.16 -11.03 -4.09
CA PHE A 96 13.25 -10.35 -5.01
C PHE A 96 13.64 -8.89 -5.26
N ILE A 97 14.03 -8.16 -4.21
CA ILE A 97 14.49 -6.77 -4.34
C ILE A 97 15.79 -6.71 -5.14
N GLY A 98 16.74 -7.63 -4.88
CA GLY A 98 18.06 -7.64 -5.52
C GLY A 98 18.78 -6.31 -5.30
N ASP A 99 19.21 -5.66 -6.38
CA ASP A 99 19.92 -4.37 -6.36
C ASP A 99 18.97 -3.16 -6.46
N ASP A 100 17.66 -3.38 -6.55
CA ASP A 100 16.67 -2.33 -6.72
C ASP A 100 16.34 -1.60 -5.40
N SER A 101 15.77 -0.41 -5.52
CA SER A 101 15.05 0.27 -4.42
C SER A 101 13.73 -0.46 -4.14
N ALA A 102 13.20 -0.34 -2.92
CA ALA A 102 11.98 -1.02 -2.50
C ALA A 102 10.90 -0.07 -2.02
N CYS A 103 9.65 -0.36 -2.37
CA CYS A 103 8.46 0.23 -1.76
C CYS A 103 7.73 -0.85 -0.96
N LEU A 104 7.50 -0.61 0.33
CA LEU A 104 6.66 -1.44 1.19
C LEU A 104 5.33 -0.75 1.41
N ILE A 105 4.23 -1.48 1.21
CA ILE A 105 2.89 -1.03 1.56
C ILE A 105 2.17 -2.10 2.38
N LEU A 106 1.43 -1.68 3.40
CA LEU A 106 0.62 -2.59 4.20
C LEU A 106 -0.66 -2.97 3.45
N GLY A 107 -0.96 -4.25 3.42
CA GLY A 107 -2.05 -4.85 2.64
C GLY A 107 -3.45 -4.45 3.07
N ASP A 108 -3.58 -3.75 4.20
CA ASP A 108 -4.83 -3.30 4.80
C ASP A 108 -4.98 -1.78 4.84
N ASN A 109 -4.09 -1.05 4.18
CA ASN A 109 -4.14 0.41 4.12
C ASN A 109 -4.78 0.89 2.81
N ILE A 110 -5.70 1.83 2.94
CA ILE A 110 -6.39 2.47 1.82
C ILE A 110 -6.01 3.94 1.80
N PHE A 111 -5.59 4.42 0.63
CA PHE A 111 -5.22 5.81 0.40
C PHE A 111 -6.07 6.41 -0.70
N GLN A 112 -6.58 7.60 -0.46
CA GLN A 112 -7.31 8.38 -1.47
C GLN A 112 -7.04 9.87 -1.28
N GLY A 113 -6.66 10.57 -2.35
CA GLY A 113 -6.44 12.01 -2.28
C GLY A 113 -5.94 12.60 -3.60
N VAL A 114 -6.24 13.87 -3.81
CA VAL A 114 -5.82 14.61 -5.02
C VAL A 114 -4.30 14.81 -5.01
N GLY A 115 -3.66 14.54 -6.15
CA GLY A 115 -2.21 14.71 -6.31
C GLY A 115 -1.38 13.55 -5.76
N PHE A 116 -2.00 12.47 -5.30
CA PHE A 116 -1.29 11.34 -4.69
C PHE A 116 -0.29 10.69 -5.64
N THR A 117 -0.66 10.47 -6.91
CA THR A 117 0.24 9.93 -7.93
C THR A 117 1.53 10.75 -8.08
N LYS A 118 1.43 12.10 -7.98
CA LYS A 118 2.63 12.96 -8.03
C LYS A 118 3.53 12.74 -6.82
N MET A 119 2.95 12.62 -5.62
CA MET A 119 3.70 12.35 -4.38
C MET A 119 4.38 10.99 -4.44
N LEU A 120 3.71 9.96 -4.97
CA LEU A 120 4.27 8.63 -5.15
C LEU A 120 5.48 8.64 -6.11
N LYS A 121 5.35 9.29 -7.27
CA LYS A 121 6.45 9.42 -8.25
C LYS A 121 7.65 10.18 -7.66
N GLU A 122 7.40 11.20 -6.85
CA GLU A 122 8.46 11.92 -6.14
C GLU A 122 9.16 11.03 -5.12
N ALA A 123 8.43 10.20 -4.38
CA ALA A 123 9.01 9.25 -3.44
C ALA A 123 9.88 8.19 -4.15
N VAL A 124 9.43 7.68 -5.30
CA VAL A 124 10.24 6.80 -6.16
C VAL A 124 11.54 7.49 -6.57
N ARG A 125 11.45 8.71 -7.12
CA ARG A 125 12.62 9.50 -7.54
C ARG A 125 13.59 9.73 -6.37
N THR A 126 13.05 10.10 -5.20
CA THR A 126 13.87 10.31 -3.98
C THR A 126 14.65 9.06 -3.61
N ALA A 127 14.02 7.88 -3.65
CA ALA A 127 14.69 6.63 -3.30
C ALA A 127 15.72 6.20 -4.36
N GLU A 128 15.41 6.38 -5.64
CA GLU A 128 16.27 5.93 -6.74
C GLU A 128 17.43 6.89 -7.05
N GLU A 129 17.18 8.20 -7.05
CA GLU A 129 18.17 9.20 -7.45
C GLU A 129 18.90 9.81 -6.25
N GLU A 130 18.17 10.22 -5.20
CA GLU A 130 18.75 10.87 -4.03
C GLU A 130 19.24 9.89 -2.95
N LYS A 131 18.91 8.59 -3.09
CA LYS A 131 19.23 7.52 -2.13
C LYS A 131 18.70 7.79 -0.74
N LYS A 132 17.54 8.44 -0.63
CA LYS A 132 16.85 8.75 0.63
C LYS A 132 15.54 7.99 0.74
N ALA A 133 15.20 7.61 1.97
CA ALA A 133 13.89 7.05 2.27
C ALA A 133 12.81 8.14 2.27
N THR A 134 11.58 7.75 1.90
CA THR A 134 10.39 8.60 2.06
C THR A 134 9.31 7.83 2.79
N VAL A 135 8.76 8.43 3.84
CA VAL A 135 7.58 7.95 4.56
C VAL A 135 6.51 9.04 4.56
N PHE A 136 5.26 8.67 4.86
CA PHE A 136 4.14 9.60 4.82
C PHE A 136 3.55 9.80 6.22
N GLY A 137 3.34 11.05 6.60
CA GLY A 137 2.69 11.46 7.84
C GLY A 137 1.24 11.88 7.59
N TYR A 138 0.31 11.35 8.37
CA TYR A 138 -1.11 11.69 8.34
C TYR A 138 -1.59 12.14 9.71
N TRP A 139 -2.37 13.25 9.76
CA TRP A 139 -2.88 13.81 11.00
C TRP A 139 -4.02 12.95 11.54
N VAL A 140 -3.88 12.44 12.76
CA VAL A 140 -4.86 11.59 13.45
C VAL A 140 -5.21 12.15 14.83
N ASN A 141 -6.34 11.70 15.39
CA ASN A 141 -6.77 12.08 16.73
C ASN A 141 -6.21 11.18 17.85
N ASP A 142 -5.75 9.97 17.48
CA ASP A 142 -5.27 8.92 18.37
C ASP A 142 -3.85 8.46 18.00
N PRO A 143 -2.85 9.39 18.00
CA PRO A 143 -1.50 9.11 17.49
C PRO A 143 -0.75 8.02 18.26
N GLU A 144 -1.10 7.76 19.52
CA GLU A 144 -0.48 6.75 20.38
C GLU A 144 -0.62 5.31 19.85
N ARG A 145 -1.47 5.11 18.85
CA ARG A 145 -1.67 3.79 18.21
C ARG A 145 -0.64 3.47 17.13
N TYR A 146 0.13 4.45 16.69
CA TYR A 146 0.96 4.41 15.48
C TYR A 146 2.41 4.81 15.77
N GLY A 147 3.29 4.64 14.79
CA GLY A 147 4.55 5.38 14.78
C GLY A 147 4.26 6.86 14.58
N VAL A 148 4.84 7.72 15.40
CA VAL A 148 4.56 9.17 15.41
C VAL A 148 5.81 9.96 15.01
N ALA A 149 5.67 10.82 14.00
CA ALA A 149 6.73 11.71 13.54
C ALA A 149 6.61 13.08 14.21
N GLU A 150 7.73 13.59 14.76
CA GLU A 150 7.86 14.94 15.30
C GLU A 150 8.52 15.86 14.28
N PHE A 151 8.06 17.11 14.18
CA PHE A 151 8.58 18.09 13.22
C PHE A 151 9.01 19.38 13.92
N ASP A 152 10.04 20.03 13.38
CA ASP A 152 10.36 21.41 13.71
C ASP A 152 9.44 22.40 12.97
N LYS A 153 9.60 23.70 13.24
CA LYS A 153 8.82 24.77 12.60
C LYS A 153 9.08 24.91 11.10
N ALA A 154 10.19 24.36 10.60
CA ALA A 154 10.55 24.34 9.18
C ALA A 154 9.99 23.10 8.46
N GLY A 155 9.40 22.14 9.19
CA GLY A 155 8.84 20.90 8.66
C GLY A 155 9.86 19.75 8.55
N ASN A 156 11.06 19.89 9.15
CA ASN A 156 12.00 18.78 9.20
C ASN A 156 11.58 17.78 10.27
N CYS A 157 11.70 16.50 9.97
CA CYS A 157 11.46 15.44 10.94
C CYS A 157 12.59 15.41 11.97
N LEU A 158 12.23 15.50 13.24
CA LEU A 158 13.17 15.49 14.37
C LEU A 158 13.28 14.10 15.01
N SER A 159 12.17 13.39 15.13
CA SER A 159 12.12 12.05 15.70
C SER A 159 10.95 11.25 15.15
N ILE A 160 11.05 9.92 15.22
CA ILE A 160 9.93 8.99 14.99
C ILE A 160 9.93 8.02 16.17
N GLU A 161 8.77 7.87 16.85
CA GLU A 161 8.60 6.99 18.00
C GLU A 161 7.46 6.01 17.75
N GLU A 162 7.70 4.71 18.02
CA GLU A 162 6.67 3.66 17.88
C GLU A 162 5.72 3.67 19.08
N LYS A 163 4.45 3.92 18.83
CA LYS A 163 3.35 3.88 19.81
C LYS A 163 3.70 4.58 21.13
N PRO A 164 4.08 5.86 21.08
CA PRO A 164 4.52 6.57 22.27
C PRO A 164 3.35 6.76 23.25
N GLN A 165 3.62 6.63 24.56
CA GLN A 165 2.62 6.92 25.59
C GLN A 165 2.25 8.42 25.66
N HIS A 166 3.20 9.28 25.28
CA HIS A 166 3.05 10.74 25.22
C HIS A 166 3.48 11.23 23.83
N PRO A 167 2.59 11.17 22.82
CA PRO A 167 2.92 11.56 21.46
C PRO A 167 3.37 13.03 21.37
N LYS A 168 4.46 13.29 20.67
CA LYS A 168 4.98 14.66 20.46
C LYS A 168 4.28 15.41 19.33
N SER A 169 3.51 14.72 18.53
CA SER A 169 2.68 15.28 17.46
C SER A 169 1.47 14.38 17.18
N ASN A 170 0.57 14.85 16.30
CA ASN A 170 -0.55 14.07 15.80
C ASN A 170 -0.26 13.41 14.43
N TYR A 171 0.99 13.47 13.93
CA TYR A 171 1.32 12.88 12.65
C TYR A 171 1.71 11.41 12.79
N ALA A 172 0.76 10.52 12.49
CA ALA A 172 1.01 9.09 12.36
C ALA A 172 1.81 8.80 11.07
N VAL A 173 2.83 7.96 11.16
CA VAL A 173 3.52 7.41 9.99
C VAL A 173 2.65 6.27 9.45
N VAL A 174 2.14 6.45 8.24
CA VAL A 174 1.21 5.51 7.62
C VAL A 174 1.92 4.34 6.95
N GLY A 175 1.20 3.28 6.64
CA GLY A 175 1.75 2.01 6.13
C GLY A 175 2.20 2.05 4.67
N LEU A 176 2.97 3.07 4.28
CA LEU A 176 3.55 3.26 2.94
C LEU A 176 4.95 3.84 3.05
N TYR A 177 5.93 3.11 2.55
CA TYR A 177 7.35 3.39 2.76
C TYR A 177 8.13 3.18 1.46
N PHE A 178 8.98 4.14 1.10
CA PHE A 178 9.88 4.07 -0.04
C PHE A 178 11.32 4.13 0.46
N TYR A 179 12.15 3.17 0.04
CA TYR A 179 13.53 3.07 0.50
C TYR A 179 14.50 2.82 -0.65
N PRO A 180 15.71 3.36 -0.58
CA PRO A 180 16.81 2.90 -1.41
C PRO A 180 17.20 1.47 -1.02
N ASN A 181 17.97 0.78 -1.86
CA ASN A 181 18.41 -0.61 -1.68
C ASN A 181 19.04 -0.89 -0.30
N LYS A 182 19.71 0.09 0.29
CA LYS A 182 20.30 0.04 1.65
C LYS A 182 19.34 -0.53 2.70
N VAL A 183 18.00 -0.45 2.49
CA VAL A 183 16.99 -0.95 3.44
C VAL A 183 17.15 -2.43 3.76
N ILE A 184 17.59 -3.26 2.83
CA ILE A 184 17.83 -4.70 3.06
C ILE A 184 18.84 -4.88 4.19
N ASN A 185 19.96 -4.18 4.08
CA ASN A 185 21.01 -4.25 5.11
C ASN A 185 20.57 -3.64 6.44
N VAL A 186 19.87 -2.51 6.42
CA VAL A 186 19.32 -1.89 7.64
C VAL A 186 18.36 -2.84 8.33
N ALA A 187 17.39 -3.41 7.62
CA ALA A 187 16.40 -4.33 8.18
C ALA A 187 17.01 -5.63 8.73
N ALA A 188 18.06 -6.13 8.09
CA ALA A 188 18.77 -7.33 8.55
C ALA A 188 19.58 -7.11 9.86
N ASN A 189 19.89 -5.87 10.22
CA ASN A 189 20.74 -5.54 11.38
C ASN A 189 20.00 -4.87 12.55
N ILE A 190 18.70 -4.58 12.45
CA ILE A 190 17.93 -4.10 13.59
C ILE A 190 17.67 -5.23 14.59
N GLN A 191 17.45 -4.85 15.85
CA GLN A 191 17.07 -5.78 16.91
C GLN A 191 15.55 -5.73 17.14
N PRO A 192 14.93 -6.84 17.58
CA PRO A 192 13.53 -6.82 17.97
C PRO A 192 13.29 -5.81 19.11
N SER A 193 12.15 -5.16 19.07
CA SER A 193 11.69 -4.27 20.15
C SER A 193 11.35 -5.04 21.43
N ALA A 194 11.00 -4.33 22.49
CA ALA A 194 10.49 -4.93 23.73
C ALA A 194 9.21 -5.78 23.50
N ARG A 195 8.53 -5.62 22.37
CA ARG A 195 7.38 -6.42 21.94
C ARG A 195 7.78 -7.70 21.20
N GLY A 196 9.07 -7.89 20.92
CA GLY A 196 9.59 -9.01 20.13
C GLY A 196 9.44 -8.81 18.62
N GLU A 197 9.11 -7.60 18.14
CA GLU A 197 8.87 -7.30 16.73
C GLU A 197 10.04 -6.53 16.11
N TYR A 198 10.39 -6.86 14.85
CA TYR A 198 11.29 -6.06 14.02
C TYR A 198 10.52 -4.85 13.47
N GLU A 199 10.63 -3.73 14.19
CA GLU A 199 9.82 -2.54 13.95
C GLU A 199 10.28 -1.77 12.72
N ILE A 200 9.33 -1.40 11.87
CA ILE A 200 9.61 -0.49 10.75
C ILE A 200 10.04 0.89 11.25
N THR A 201 9.57 1.30 12.41
CA THR A 201 9.98 2.55 13.06
C THR A 201 11.47 2.58 13.36
N THR A 202 12.07 1.44 13.76
CA THR A 202 13.53 1.34 13.96
C THR A 202 14.29 1.51 12.64
N VAL A 203 13.76 0.96 11.54
CA VAL A 203 14.34 1.20 10.20
C VAL A 203 14.29 2.68 9.86
N ASN A 204 13.14 3.34 10.05
CA ASN A 204 12.97 4.77 9.80
C ASN A 204 13.93 5.63 10.64
N GLN A 205 14.11 5.26 11.93
CA GLN A 205 15.06 5.96 12.82
C GLN A 205 16.50 5.88 12.30
N LYS A 206 16.92 4.73 11.74
CA LYS A 206 18.26 4.59 11.14
C LYS A 206 18.45 5.52 9.94
N PHE A 207 17.46 5.59 9.04
CA PHE A 207 17.51 6.54 7.94
C PHE A 207 17.46 8.01 8.41
N LEU A 208 16.74 8.30 9.49
CA LEU A 208 16.71 9.64 10.08
C LEU A 208 18.06 10.04 10.71
N GLU A 209 18.69 9.12 11.48
CA GLU A 209 20.02 9.31 12.06
C GLU A 209 21.07 9.61 11.01
N ASP A 210 20.99 8.97 9.84
CA ASP A 210 21.89 9.15 8.71
C ASP A 210 21.57 10.42 7.88
N GLY A 211 20.49 11.15 8.19
CA GLY A 211 20.03 12.32 7.41
C GLY A 211 19.42 11.95 6.05
N GLU A 212 19.00 10.69 5.90
CA GLU A 212 18.50 10.08 4.65
C GLU A 212 17.00 9.80 4.71
N LEU A 213 16.24 10.43 5.61
CA LEU A 213 14.77 10.27 5.69
C LEU A 213 14.06 11.57 5.32
N LYS A 214 13.09 11.46 4.41
CA LYS A 214 12.08 12.48 4.13
C LYS A 214 10.73 12.05 4.68
N VAL A 215 9.98 12.95 5.29
CA VAL A 215 8.58 12.75 5.67
C VAL A 215 7.72 13.68 4.83
N GLN A 216 6.84 13.10 3.99
CA GLN A 216 5.83 13.85 3.26
C GLN A 216 4.51 13.82 4.02
N THR A 217 3.90 14.97 4.27
CA THR A 217 2.60 15.02 4.96
C THR A 217 1.44 14.92 3.96
N LEU A 218 0.52 14.00 4.25
CA LEU A 218 -0.75 13.90 3.55
C LEU A 218 -1.67 14.99 4.12
N GLY A 219 -1.96 16.00 3.29
CA GLY A 219 -2.69 17.18 3.69
C GLY A 219 -4.21 16.98 3.80
N ARG A 220 -4.94 18.08 4.05
CA ARG A 220 -6.41 18.05 4.05
C ARG A 220 -6.94 17.59 2.70
N GLY A 221 -7.97 16.76 2.72
CA GLY A 221 -8.53 16.16 1.51
C GLY A 221 -7.95 14.78 1.16
N PHE A 222 -6.92 14.33 1.88
CA PHE A 222 -6.53 12.92 1.88
C PHE A 222 -7.40 12.13 2.85
N ALA A 223 -7.72 10.90 2.46
CA ALA A 223 -8.21 9.86 3.35
C ALA A 223 -7.15 8.75 3.41
N TRP A 224 -6.74 8.43 4.62
CA TRP A 224 -6.02 7.23 4.97
C TRP A 224 -6.90 6.43 5.92
N LEU A 225 -7.20 5.19 5.56
CA LEU A 225 -8.09 4.31 6.31
C LEU A 225 -7.30 3.05 6.67
N ASP A 226 -7.16 2.82 7.98
CA ASP A 226 -6.70 1.55 8.51
C ASP A 226 -7.93 0.68 8.78
N THR A 227 -7.98 -0.50 8.23
CA THR A 227 -9.14 -1.39 8.36
C THR A 227 -8.97 -2.36 9.54
N GLY A 228 -8.42 -1.88 10.67
CA GLY A 228 -8.00 -2.68 11.83
C GLY A 228 -9.10 -3.21 12.73
N THR A 229 -10.32 -2.64 12.68
CA THR A 229 -11.47 -3.00 13.51
C THR A 229 -12.72 -3.20 12.63
N HIS A 230 -13.79 -3.78 13.19
CA HIS A 230 -15.06 -3.94 12.48
C HIS A 230 -15.64 -2.59 12.04
N ASP A 231 -15.55 -1.58 12.91
CA ASP A 231 -16.03 -0.24 12.62
C ASP A 231 -15.24 0.41 11.49
N SER A 232 -13.89 0.43 11.58
CA SER A 232 -13.04 1.02 10.54
C SER A 232 -13.14 0.29 9.19
N LEU A 233 -13.40 -1.03 9.20
CA LEU A 233 -13.68 -1.79 7.98
C LEU A 233 -14.99 -1.35 7.31
N SER A 234 -16.06 -1.17 8.12
CA SER A 234 -17.37 -0.68 7.65
C SER A 234 -17.29 0.74 7.13
N GLU A 235 -16.61 1.63 7.86
CA GLU A 235 -16.37 3.02 7.47
C GLU A 235 -15.60 3.13 6.16
N ALA A 236 -14.54 2.34 5.99
CA ALA A 236 -13.78 2.29 4.75
C ALA A 236 -14.64 1.87 3.56
N SER A 237 -15.47 0.83 3.73
CA SER A 237 -16.39 0.37 2.69
C SER A 237 -17.42 1.44 2.32
N THR A 238 -18.01 2.11 3.32
CA THR A 238 -18.98 3.19 3.12
C THR A 238 -18.34 4.40 2.44
N TYR A 239 -17.11 4.78 2.84
CA TYR A 239 -16.38 5.88 2.23
C TYR A 239 -16.15 5.65 0.74
N ILE A 240 -15.64 4.48 0.38
CA ILE A 240 -15.38 4.11 -1.03
C ILE A 240 -16.70 4.07 -1.82
N GLU A 241 -17.77 3.47 -1.26
CA GLU A 241 -19.07 3.43 -1.89
C GLU A 241 -19.59 4.84 -2.24
N VAL A 242 -19.57 5.74 -1.28
CA VAL A 242 -20.05 7.12 -1.48
C VAL A 242 -19.23 7.85 -2.53
N LEU A 243 -17.89 7.70 -2.48
CA LEU A 243 -16.99 8.35 -3.42
C LEU A 243 -17.24 7.86 -4.85
N GLU A 244 -17.24 6.54 -5.06
CA GLU A 244 -17.46 5.93 -6.38
C GLU A 244 -18.85 6.26 -6.95
N LYS A 245 -19.90 6.21 -6.13
CA LYS A 245 -21.26 6.57 -6.55
C LYS A 245 -21.38 8.03 -6.97
N ARG A 246 -20.70 8.94 -6.28
CA ARG A 246 -20.74 10.38 -6.60
C ARG A 246 -19.96 10.73 -7.85
N GLN A 247 -18.78 10.16 -8.03
CA GLN A 247 -17.90 10.48 -9.16
C GLN A 247 -18.19 9.62 -10.41
N GLY A 248 -18.77 8.43 -10.23
CA GLY A 248 -18.89 7.44 -11.30
C GLY A 248 -17.55 6.87 -11.74
N LEU A 249 -16.50 7.07 -10.93
CA LEU A 249 -15.15 6.55 -11.13
C LEU A 249 -14.82 5.57 -10.02
N LYS A 250 -14.13 4.47 -10.35
CA LYS A 250 -13.73 3.48 -9.34
C LYS A 250 -12.37 3.81 -8.76
N VAL A 251 -12.26 3.68 -7.43
CA VAL A 251 -10.99 3.69 -6.70
C VAL A 251 -10.34 2.31 -6.83
N ALA A 252 -9.02 2.27 -7.00
CA ALA A 252 -8.26 1.01 -7.05
C ALA A 252 -8.76 -0.03 -8.08
N CYS A 253 -9.23 0.42 -9.24
CA CYS A 253 -9.53 -0.46 -10.37
C CYS A 253 -8.23 -0.81 -11.09
N LEU A 254 -7.65 -1.98 -10.79
CA LEU A 254 -6.32 -2.36 -11.27
C LEU A 254 -6.27 -2.44 -12.80
N GLU A 255 -7.28 -3.02 -13.43
CA GLU A 255 -7.41 -3.12 -14.89
C GLU A 255 -7.51 -1.73 -15.53
N GLY A 256 -8.29 -0.84 -14.90
CA GLY A 256 -8.43 0.55 -15.35
C GLY A 256 -7.11 1.32 -15.29
N ILE A 257 -6.33 1.16 -14.22
CA ILE A 257 -5.00 1.75 -14.08
C ILE A 257 -4.05 1.17 -15.13
N ALA A 258 -4.02 -0.15 -15.29
CA ALA A 258 -3.18 -0.84 -16.27
C ALA A 258 -3.46 -0.37 -17.71
N TYR A 259 -4.74 -0.25 -18.08
CA TYR A 259 -5.14 0.21 -19.40
C TYR A 259 -4.77 1.69 -19.64
N ARG A 260 -5.02 2.58 -18.66
CA ARG A 260 -4.65 3.99 -18.75
C ARG A 260 -3.12 4.20 -18.87
N LYS A 261 -2.35 3.32 -18.27
CA LYS A 261 -0.88 3.32 -18.36
C LYS A 261 -0.35 2.61 -19.62
N GLY A 262 -1.22 2.03 -20.45
CA GLY A 262 -0.84 1.28 -21.65
C GLY A 262 -0.11 -0.05 -21.31
N TRP A 263 -0.32 -0.61 -20.12
CA TRP A 263 0.28 -1.86 -19.70
C TRP A 263 -0.49 -3.10 -20.19
N ILE A 264 -1.78 -2.91 -20.48
CA ILE A 264 -2.64 -3.90 -21.15
C ILE A 264 -3.32 -3.27 -22.37
N THR A 265 -3.68 -4.10 -23.36
CA THR A 265 -4.37 -3.65 -24.56
C THR A 265 -5.88 -3.53 -24.35
N GLU A 266 -6.58 -2.87 -25.28
CA GLU A 266 -8.04 -2.80 -25.30
C GLU A 266 -8.67 -4.21 -25.38
N GLU A 267 -8.12 -5.08 -26.21
CA GLU A 267 -8.58 -6.46 -26.36
C GLU A 267 -8.52 -7.16 -25.01
N ARG A 268 -7.38 -7.04 -24.29
CA ARG A 268 -7.24 -7.63 -22.95
C ARG A 268 -8.24 -7.05 -21.96
N MET A 269 -8.42 -5.74 -21.96
CA MET A 269 -9.41 -5.08 -21.09
C MET A 269 -10.83 -5.60 -21.35
N ARG A 270 -11.21 -5.83 -22.61
CA ARG A 270 -12.51 -6.40 -23.00
C ARG A 270 -12.66 -7.86 -22.55
N GLU A 271 -11.60 -8.66 -22.71
CA GLU A 271 -11.57 -10.04 -22.21
C GLU A 271 -11.81 -10.11 -20.71
N LEU A 272 -11.10 -9.28 -19.94
CA LEU A 272 -11.26 -9.18 -18.49
C LEU A 272 -12.66 -8.72 -18.07
N ALA A 273 -13.28 -7.81 -18.81
CA ALA A 273 -14.64 -7.35 -18.54
C ALA A 273 -15.72 -8.44 -18.78
N GLN A 274 -15.49 -9.34 -19.75
CA GLN A 274 -16.51 -10.28 -20.25
C GLN A 274 -17.20 -11.12 -19.16
N PRO A 275 -16.48 -11.77 -18.22
CA PRO A 275 -17.13 -12.55 -17.17
C PRO A 275 -17.89 -11.70 -16.15
N MET A 276 -17.64 -10.38 -16.11
CA MET A 276 -18.17 -9.44 -15.13
C MET A 276 -19.25 -8.49 -15.71
N LEU A 277 -19.68 -8.66 -16.97
CA LEU A 277 -20.64 -7.73 -17.61
C LEU A 277 -22.00 -7.65 -16.91
N LYS A 278 -22.36 -8.65 -16.09
CA LYS A 278 -23.60 -8.67 -15.31
C LYS A 278 -23.55 -7.75 -14.08
N ASN A 279 -22.36 -7.26 -13.70
CA ASN A 279 -22.15 -6.36 -12.56
C ASN A 279 -21.60 -5.01 -12.99
N GLN A 280 -21.63 -4.04 -12.08
CA GLN A 280 -21.18 -2.67 -12.34
C GLN A 280 -19.65 -2.56 -12.56
N TYR A 281 -18.87 -3.49 -11.99
CA TYR A 281 -17.41 -3.47 -12.15
C TYR A 281 -17.01 -3.76 -13.60
N GLY A 282 -17.53 -4.84 -14.18
CA GLY A 282 -17.25 -5.18 -15.59
C GLY A 282 -17.78 -4.14 -16.58
N GLN A 283 -18.96 -3.55 -16.30
CA GLN A 283 -19.50 -2.45 -17.12
C GLN A 283 -18.59 -1.20 -17.05
N TYR A 284 -18.02 -0.93 -15.88
CA TYR A 284 -17.08 0.16 -15.71
C TYR A 284 -15.79 -0.03 -16.53
N LEU A 285 -15.27 -1.26 -16.65
CA LEU A 285 -14.10 -1.53 -17.49
C LEU A 285 -14.33 -1.11 -18.94
N LEU A 286 -15.53 -1.40 -19.50
CA LEU A 286 -15.89 -0.93 -20.84
C LEU A 286 -16.00 0.59 -20.93
N LYS A 287 -16.56 1.24 -19.89
CA LYS A 287 -16.63 2.69 -19.80
C LYS A 287 -15.23 3.32 -19.81
N VAL A 288 -14.25 2.74 -19.12
CA VAL A 288 -12.87 3.23 -19.12
C VAL A 288 -12.26 3.22 -20.51
N ILE A 289 -12.55 2.20 -21.34
CA ILE A 289 -12.09 2.16 -22.74
C ILE A 289 -12.62 3.37 -23.51
N ASP A 290 -13.92 3.63 -23.41
CA ASP A 290 -14.56 4.75 -24.11
C ASP A 290 -14.03 6.10 -23.62
N GLU A 291 -13.80 6.24 -22.31
CA GLU A 291 -13.22 7.47 -21.74
C GLU A 291 -11.80 7.73 -22.25
N VAL A 292 -10.94 6.70 -22.26
CA VAL A 292 -9.55 6.83 -22.75
C VAL A 292 -9.54 7.18 -24.24
N LYS A 293 -10.42 6.59 -25.05
CA LYS A 293 -10.55 6.91 -26.48
C LYS A 293 -10.99 8.36 -26.71
N ARG A 294 -11.86 8.88 -25.83
CA ARG A 294 -12.43 10.23 -26.00
C ARG A 294 -11.56 11.34 -25.43
N PHE A 295 -10.92 11.09 -24.29
CA PHE A 295 -10.25 12.12 -23.49
C PHE A 295 -8.76 11.86 -23.28
N GLY A 296 -8.24 10.72 -23.73
CA GLY A 296 -6.88 10.28 -23.44
C GLY A 296 -6.76 9.62 -22.04
N PRO A 297 -5.57 9.14 -21.68
CA PRO A 297 -5.34 8.35 -20.45
C PRO A 297 -5.35 9.19 -19.15
N GLY A 298 -5.44 10.50 -19.22
CA GLY A 298 -5.08 11.47 -18.20
C GLY A 298 -6.06 11.72 -17.03
N ILE A 299 -7.08 10.89 -16.80
CA ILE A 299 -7.92 10.99 -15.58
C ILE A 299 -7.39 10.00 -14.55
N GLU A 300 -6.47 10.46 -13.69
CA GLU A 300 -6.03 9.76 -12.46
C GLU A 300 -6.50 10.52 -11.22
#